data_3afe1bc582e4045b6109fb34761301d6
#
_entry.id   3afe1bc582e4045b6109fb34761301d6
#
_cell.length_a   1.000
_cell.length_b   1.000
_cell.length_c   1.000
_cell.angle_alpha   90.00
_cell.angle_beta   90.00
_cell.angle_gamma   90.00
#
_symmetry.space_group_name_H-M   'P 1'
#
loop_
_entity.id
_entity.type
_entity.pdbx_description
1 polymer ?
#
loop_
_entity_poly.entity_id
_entity_poly.type
_entity_poly.pdbx_seq_one_letter_code
_entity_poly.pdbx_strand_id
1 'polypeptide(L)'
;MAGKVILVGAGPGDPGLLTLKGRRALEQAEVVVYDRLVDEELLALIPADAERIDVGKNVGNHPVPQHEINQILLRKAQEGRRVVRLKGGDCFVFGRGGEELELLAANEIDFEVVPGVTSALAAPAYAGIPATHRNFCASVHIITGHRRRDEALTLDYEALVRLDGTLIFLMSVATFGEIAQELMAAGMASDFPCAIVENGTRPEQRKWLTTVGGAAACIAQGVRSPAIFVVGRVCGLSETMDWFDRRPLKGRRILVPRPRPDSHLLAELLSERGARVIELPAPSAEYLPVELPGAGVTLALTAAEAADALMTALENTGLDARALAGCRLCCVGKDAVHGLQKYGLRPDWSGEIDALEEEDCTLLCREDEAARFAALAPRAKVCPAWRVRMEQAAPIDLDSVDFVAFTTLSSVQAFAQATEGKRPTGVRAVCIGARTAAAARALGMDALQSAEMTLESMAARLEALCAGE
;
A
#
# COMPACT_ATOMS: atom_id res chain seq x y z
N MET A 1 4.53 -32.29 -9.62
CA MET A 1 5.17 -31.46 -10.66
C MET A 1 6.03 -30.43 -9.94
N ALA A 2 7.20 -30.07 -10.47
CA ALA A 2 7.97 -28.95 -9.91
C ALA A 2 7.15 -27.66 -9.98
N GLY A 3 7.31 -26.78 -9.00
CA GLY A 3 6.66 -25.49 -9.00
C GLY A 3 7.28 -24.52 -10.03
N LYS A 4 6.82 -23.29 -10.02
CA LYS A 4 7.29 -22.21 -10.92
C LYS A 4 7.80 -21.02 -10.11
N VAL A 5 8.92 -20.42 -10.52
CA VAL A 5 9.41 -19.17 -9.96
C VAL A 5 9.14 -18.01 -10.90
N ILE A 6 8.56 -16.92 -10.39
CA ILE A 6 8.31 -15.69 -11.15
C ILE A 6 9.11 -14.57 -10.51
N LEU A 7 10.11 -14.04 -11.23
CA LEU A 7 10.81 -12.82 -10.81
C LEU A 7 9.96 -11.62 -11.19
N VAL A 8 9.60 -10.79 -10.22
CA VAL A 8 8.76 -9.61 -10.42
C VAL A 8 9.51 -8.36 -9.96
N GLY A 9 9.67 -7.41 -10.87
CA GLY A 9 10.13 -6.07 -10.53
C GLY A 9 9.00 -5.27 -9.86
N ALA A 10 9.23 -4.88 -8.60
CA ALA A 10 8.28 -4.14 -7.78
C ALA A 10 8.13 -2.66 -8.15
N GLY A 11 9.02 -2.16 -9.02
CA GLY A 11 9.13 -0.72 -9.25
C GLY A 11 9.97 0.00 -8.19
N PRO A 12 10.14 1.33 -8.30
CA PRO A 12 11.09 2.12 -7.54
C PRO A 12 10.58 2.61 -6.17
N GLY A 13 9.28 2.43 -5.87
CA GLY A 13 8.68 2.88 -4.60
C GLY A 13 7.21 3.28 -4.69
N ASP A 14 6.78 3.93 -5.78
CA ASP A 14 5.36 4.19 -6.04
C ASP A 14 4.66 2.86 -6.42
N PRO A 15 3.66 2.39 -5.63
CA PRO A 15 2.92 1.15 -5.93
C PRO A 15 2.22 1.17 -7.29
N GLY A 16 1.83 2.37 -7.77
CA GLY A 16 1.23 2.56 -9.09
C GLY A 16 2.17 2.24 -10.27
N LEU A 17 3.48 2.08 -10.01
CA LEU A 17 4.46 1.66 -11.00
C LEU A 17 4.66 0.14 -11.07
N LEU A 18 3.94 -0.65 -10.28
CA LEU A 18 3.89 -2.09 -10.46
C LEU A 18 3.17 -2.41 -11.78
N THR A 19 3.75 -3.28 -12.57
CA THR A 19 3.10 -3.71 -13.82
C THR A 19 1.85 -4.54 -13.52
N LEU A 20 0.83 -4.47 -14.39
CA LEU A 20 -0.38 -5.30 -14.29
C LEU A 20 -0.06 -6.80 -14.23
N LYS A 21 1.00 -7.23 -14.93
CA LYS A 21 1.46 -8.63 -14.89
C LYS A 21 2.10 -8.97 -13.54
N GLY A 22 2.86 -8.04 -12.97
CA GLY A 22 3.45 -8.18 -11.63
C GLY A 22 2.37 -8.29 -10.56
N ARG A 23 1.35 -7.44 -10.62
CA ARG A 23 0.19 -7.49 -9.71
C ARG A 23 -0.49 -8.85 -9.75
N ARG A 24 -0.83 -9.35 -10.94
CA ARG A 24 -1.46 -10.69 -11.09
C ARG A 24 -0.58 -11.82 -10.56
N ALA A 25 0.74 -11.72 -10.72
CA ALA A 25 1.66 -12.71 -10.19
C ALA A 25 1.64 -12.73 -8.67
N LEU A 26 1.62 -11.55 -8.01
CA LEU A 26 1.54 -11.41 -6.55
C LEU A 26 0.22 -11.95 -6.00
N GLU A 27 -0.92 -11.56 -6.60
CA GLU A 27 -2.26 -12.00 -6.19
C GLU A 27 -2.48 -13.52 -6.28
N GLN A 28 -1.63 -14.23 -7.04
CA GLN A 28 -1.70 -15.67 -7.25
C GLN A 28 -0.53 -16.43 -6.61
N ALA A 29 0.30 -15.76 -5.83
CA ALA A 29 1.48 -16.38 -5.23
C ALA A 29 1.10 -17.28 -4.05
N GLU A 30 1.78 -18.41 -3.91
CA GLU A 30 1.72 -19.26 -2.72
C GLU A 30 2.91 -19.00 -1.78
N VAL A 31 4.01 -18.48 -2.34
CA VAL A 31 5.20 -18.05 -1.60
C VAL A 31 5.71 -16.76 -2.22
N VAL A 32 5.97 -15.74 -1.40
CA VAL A 32 6.60 -14.49 -1.84
C VAL A 32 7.89 -14.26 -1.07
N VAL A 33 8.99 -14.18 -1.82
CA VAL A 33 10.33 -13.85 -1.30
C VAL A 33 10.65 -12.42 -1.71
N TYR A 34 10.84 -11.50 -0.76
CA TYR A 34 10.92 -10.07 -1.05
C TYR A 34 12.07 -9.34 -0.35
N ASP A 35 12.51 -8.24 -0.96
CA ASP A 35 13.58 -7.37 -0.48
C ASP A 35 13.04 -6.23 0.39
N ARG A 36 13.89 -5.64 1.20
CA ARG A 36 13.61 -4.48 2.06
C ARG A 36 13.14 -3.22 1.29
N LEU A 37 13.50 -3.07 0.01
CA LEU A 37 13.15 -1.91 -0.81
C LEU A 37 11.74 -1.96 -1.39
N VAL A 38 11.05 -3.08 -1.25
CA VAL A 38 9.65 -3.24 -1.67
C VAL A 38 8.77 -2.39 -0.77
N ASP A 39 7.80 -1.71 -1.36
CA ASP A 39 6.84 -0.90 -0.61
C ASP A 39 5.82 -1.78 0.13
N GLU A 40 5.43 -1.37 1.34
CA GLU A 40 4.50 -2.12 2.19
C GLU A 40 3.12 -2.28 1.56
N GLU A 41 2.67 -1.31 0.74
CA GLU A 41 1.39 -1.39 0.03
C GLU A 41 1.36 -2.55 -0.96
N LEU A 42 2.50 -2.87 -1.60
CA LEU A 42 2.59 -4.04 -2.48
C LEU A 42 2.51 -5.36 -1.72
N LEU A 43 2.95 -5.39 -0.47
CA LEU A 43 2.83 -6.57 0.38
C LEU A 43 1.38 -6.87 0.76
N ALA A 44 0.48 -5.87 0.73
CA ALA A 44 -0.94 -6.05 0.93
C ALA A 44 -1.64 -6.80 -0.22
N LEU A 45 -1.03 -6.86 -1.41
CA LEU A 45 -1.54 -7.64 -2.55
C LEU A 45 -1.29 -9.14 -2.42
N ILE A 46 -0.45 -9.56 -1.47
CA ILE A 46 -0.09 -10.96 -1.25
C ILE A 46 -1.26 -11.65 -0.54
N PRO A 47 -1.75 -12.81 -1.02
CA PRO A 47 -2.80 -13.57 -0.35
C PRO A 47 -2.48 -13.83 1.13
N ALA A 48 -3.49 -13.84 1.97
CA ALA A 48 -3.32 -14.00 3.43
C ALA A 48 -2.73 -15.37 3.82
N ASP A 49 -2.99 -16.39 3.02
CA ASP A 49 -2.51 -17.76 3.16
C ASP A 49 -1.15 -18.01 2.49
N ALA A 50 -0.62 -17.06 1.74
CA ALA A 50 0.70 -17.17 1.13
C ALA A 50 1.83 -17.01 2.15
N GLU A 51 2.85 -17.84 2.01
CA GLU A 51 4.07 -17.75 2.82
C GLU A 51 4.88 -16.51 2.42
N ARG A 52 5.25 -15.66 3.40
CA ARG A 52 6.01 -14.43 3.20
C ARG A 52 7.42 -14.59 3.76
N ILE A 53 8.43 -14.43 2.92
CA ILE A 53 9.84 -14.58 3.29
C ILE A 53 10.57 -13.27 3.03
N ASP A 54 10.86 -12.53 4.11
CA ASP A 54 11.64 -11.28 4.08
C ASP A 54 13.13 -11.63 4.04
N VAL A 55 13.80 -11.40 2.91
CA VAL A 55 15.24 -11.60 2.74
C VAL A 55 16.05 -10.29 2.89
N GLY A 56 15.37 -9.18 3.13
CA GLY A 56 15.97 -7.88 3.43
C GLY A 56 16.40 -7.71 4.88
N LYS A 57 15.89 -8.56 5.79
CA LYS A 57 16.22 -8.57 7.22
C LYS A 57 16.81 -9.91 7.62
N ASN A 58 17.85 -9.89 8.45
CA ASN A 58 18.32 -11.07 9.17
C ASN A 58 18.16 -10.90 10.67
N VAL A 59 17.96 -12.02 11.36
CA VAL A 59 18.13 -12.12 12.82
C VAL A 59 19.60 -11.79 13.10
N GLY A 60 19.90 -10.54 13.53
CA GLY A 60 21.27 -10.10 13.78
C GLY A 60 21.79 -8.96 12.86
N ASN A 61 20.92 -8.27 12.09
CA ASN A 61 21.25 -7.07 11.29
C ASN A 61 22.13 -7.28 10.03
N HIS A 62 22.32 -8.50 9.54
CA HIS A 62 23.00 -8.74 8.27
C HIS A 62 22.01 -9.17 7.19
N PRO A 63 22.09 -8.65 5.94
CA PRO A 63 21.23 -9.09 4.85
C PRO A 63 21.51 -10.56 4.50
N VAL A 64 20.46 -11.30 4.09
CA VAL A 64 20.59 -12.69 3.65
C VAL A 64 21.56 -12.76 2.46
N PRO A 65 22.60 -13.60 2.50
CA PRO A 65 23.53 -13.74 1.38
C PRO A 65 22.80 -14.22 0.11
N GLN A 66 23.25 -13.76 -1.07
CA GLN A 66 22.58 -14.09 -2.33
C GLN A 66 22.45 -15.59 -2.58
N HIS A 67 23.47 -16.38 -2.22
CA HIS A 67 23.42 -17.82 -2.40
C HIS A 67 22.31 -18.48 -1.56
N GLU A 68 22.03 -17.96 -0.37
CA GLU A 68 20.92 -18.44 0.47
C GLU A 68 19.56 -18.07 -0.14
N ILE A 69 19.43 -16.86 -0.69
CA ILE A 69 18.22 -16.45 -1.42
C ILE A 69 17.95 -17.41 -2.58
N ASN A 70 18.99 -17.70 -3.38
CA ASN A 70 18.89 -18.62 -4.50
C ASN A 70 18.46 -20.04 -4.04
N GLN A 71 18.98 -20.52 -2.89
CA GLN A 71 18.58 -21.81 -2.31
C GLN A 71 17.13 -21.80 -1.78
N ILE A 72 16.65 -20.68 -1.22
CA ILE A 72 15.25 -20.54 -0.80
C ILE A 72 14.33 -20.67 -2.00
N LEU A 73 14.60 -19.95 -3.10
CA LEU A 73 13.81 -20.00 -4.33
C LEU A 73 13.76 -21.42 -4.91
N LEU A 74 14.92 -22.07 -5.01
CA LEU A 74 15.04 -23.44 -5.52
C LEU A 74 14.22 -24.43 -4.67
N ARG A 75 14.41 -24.41 -3.36
CA ARG A 75 13.72 -25.32 -2.43
C ARG A 75 12.19 -25.13 -2.51
N LYS A 76 11.69 -23.90 -2.50
CA LYS A 76 10.25 -23.64 -2.56
C LYS A 76 9.63 -24.07 -3.89
N ALA A 77 10.36 -23.93 -4.99
CA ALA A 77 9.93 -24.44 -6.28
C ALA A 77 9.94 -25.98 -6.33
N GLN A 78 10.94 -26.64 -5.73
CA GLN A 78 11.00 -28.10 -5.61
C GLN A 78 9.86 -28.68 -4.75
N GLU A 79 9.35 -27.91 -3.77
CA GLU A 79 8.14 -28.23 -3.01
C GLU A 79 6.86 -28.17 -3.86
N GLY A 80 6.94 -27.82 -5.16
CA GLY A 80 5.81 -27.71 -6.08
C GLY A 80 5.06 -26.38 -5.99
N ARG A 81 5.60 -25.38 -5.29
CA ARG A 81 4.94 -24.11 -5.01
C ARG A 81 5.08 -23.09 -6.14
N ARG A 82 4.09 -22.21 -6.27
CA ARG A 82 4.17 -21.01 -7.11
C ARG A 82 4.85 -19.88 -6.33
N VAL A 83 6.13 -19.67 -6.64
CA VAL A 83 6.99 -18.72 -5.93
C VAL A 83 7.10 -17.41 -6.68
N VAL A 84 6.86 -16.30 -6.03
CA VAL A 84 7.16 -14.96 -6.53
C VAL A 84 8.39 -14.42 -5.82
N ARG A 85 9.41 -14.06 -6.59
CA ARG A 85 10.55 -13.28 -6.13
C ARG A 85 10.31 -11.82 -6.44
N LEU A 86 9.94 -11.02 -5.43
CA LEU A 86 9.61 -9.60 -5.57
C LEU A 86 10.84 -8.75 -5.27
N LYS A 87 11.33 -7.98 -6.25
CA LYS A 87 12.58 -7.22 -6.22
C LYS A 87 12.33 -5.74 -6.42
N GLY A 88 12.96 -4.86 -5.64
CA GLY A 88 12.87 -3.42 -5.85
C GLY A 88 13.39 -3.01 -7.22
N GLY A 89 12.71 -2.07 -7.89
CA GLY A 89 13.03 -1.63 -9.24
C GLY A 89 12.75 -2.69 -10.31
N ASP A 90 13.73 -2.92 -11.17
CA ASP A 90 13.74 -3.98 -12.18
C ASP A 90 14.62 -5.16 -11.75
N CYS A 91 14.25 -6.38 -12.14
CA CYS A 91 14.95 -7.59 -11.73
C CYS A 91 16.38 -7.69 -12.27
N PHE A 92 16.64 -7.13 -13.46
CA PHE A 92 17.92 -7.27 -14.17
C PHE A 92 18.81 -6.05 -14.12
N VAL A 93 18.24 -4.86 -13.85
CA VAL A 93 19.06 -3.63 -13.72
C VAL A 93 19.70 -3.60 -12.33
N PHE A 94 20.91 -4.16 -12.23
CA PHE A 94 21.68 -4.35 -10.97
C PHE A 94 20.92 -5.09 -9.87
N GLY A 95 19.86 -5.82 -10.24
CA GLY A 95 19.02 -6.58 -9.32
C GLY A 95 19.46 -8.03 -9.09
N ARG A 96 20.55 -8.48 -9.73
CA ARG A 96 21.10 -9.85 -9.61
C ARG A 96 20.13 -10.97 -10.02
N GLY A 97 19.04 -10.64 -10.74
CA GLY A 97 18.06 -11.63 -11.19
C GLY A 97 18.67 -12.73 -12.09
N GLY A 98 19.72 -12.41 -12.86
CA GLY A 98 20.46 -13.39 -13.65
C GLY A 98 21.05 -14.51 -12.80
N GLU A 99 21.71 -14.17 -11.68
CA GLU A 99 22.30 -15.13 -10.74
C GLU A 99 21.24 -16.03 -10.06
N GLU A 100 20.04 -15.50 -9.82
CA GLU A 100 18.90 -16.26 -9.30
C GLU A 100 18.40 -17.28 -10.34
N LEU A 101 18.29 -16.87 -11.62
CA LEU A 101 17.81 -17.73 -12.70
C LEU A 101 18.83 -18.80 -13.13
N GLU A 102 20.13 -18.53 -13.06
CA GLU A 102 21.17 -19.50 -13.38
C GLU A 102 21.02 -20.78 -12.54
N LEU A 103 20.77 -20.63 -11.22
CA LEU A 103 20.57 -21.78 -10.35
C LEU A 103 19.26 -22.52 -10.66
N LEU A 104 18.19 -21.82 -10.96
CA LEU A 104 16.89 -22.41 -11.30
C LEU A 104 16.98 -23.19 -12.61
N ALA A 105 17.60 -22.60 -13.64
CA ALA A 105 17.83 -23.25 -14.94
C ALA A 105 18.68 -24.52 -14.81
N ALA A 106 19.76 -24.48 -14.02
CA ALA A 106 20.61 -25.64 -13.76
C ALA A 106 19.87 -26.79 -13.04
N ASN A 107 18.75 -26.52 -12.38
CA ASN A 107 17.92 -27.49 -11.69
C ASN A 107 16.59 -27.78 -12.41
N GLU A 108 16.44 -27.36 -13.68
CA GLU A 108 15.26 -27.60 -14.51
C GLU A 108 13.95 -27.05 -13.90
N ILE A 109 14.05 -25.98 -13.10
CA ILE A 109 12.88 -25.27 -12.55
C ILE A 109 12.34 -24.31 -13.58
N ASP A 110 11.01 -24.37 -13.86
CA ASP A 110 10.33 -23.40 -14.73
C ASP A 110 10.33 -22.02 -14.10
N PHE A 111 10.64 -20.99 -14.89
CA PHE A 111 10.65 -19.63 -14.41
C PHE A 111 10.13 -18.64 -15.43
N GLU A 112 9.76 -17.47 -14.93
CA GLU A 112 9.29 -16.35 -15.72
C GLU A 112 9.86 -15.03 -15.16
N VAL A 113 10.09 -14.05 -16.01
CA VAL A 113 10.53 -12.72 -15.61
C VAL A 113 9.48 -11.69 -16.00
N VAL A 114 9.04 -10.93 -15.01
CA VAL A 114 8.17 -9.78 -15.17
C VAL A 114 8.99 -8.52 -14.90
N PRO A 115 9.41 -7.77 -15.95
CA PRO A 115 10.17 -6.54 -15.78
C PRO A 115 9.45 -5.54 -14.88
N GLY A 116 10.23 -4.76 -14.14
CA GLY A 116 9.74 -3.64 -13.35
C GLY A 116 10.26 -2.30 -13.87
N VAL A 117 9.66 -1.21 -13.39
CA VAL A 117 10.17 0.13 -13.67
C VAL A 117 11.43 0.36 -12.85
N THR A 118 12.58 0.54 -13.51
CA THR A 118 13.85 0.79 -12.82
C THR A 118 13.87 2.18 -12.20
N SER A 119 14.44 2.31 -10.98
CA SER A 119 14.66 3.60 -10.32
C SER A 119 15.55 4.54 -11.14
N ALA A 120 16.44 4.01 -11.98
CA ALA A 120 17.29 4.80 -12.85
C ALA A 120 16.50 5.71 -13.81
N LEU A 121 15.32 5.31 -14.23
CA LEU A 121 14.45 6.10 -15.12
C LEU A 121 13.32 6.80 -14.36
N ALA A 122 12.73 6.11 -13.38
CA ALA A 122 11.57 6.66 -12.69
C ALA A 122 11.93 7.77 -11.71
N ALA A 123 13.01 7.64 -10.93
CA ALA A 123 13.34 8.66 -9.95
C ALA A 123 13.72 10.01 -10.59
N PRO A 124 14.51 10.07 -11.69
CA PRO A 124 14.68 11.32 -12.43
C PRO A 124 13.36 11.87 -12.97
N ALA A 125 12.49 11.03 -13.54
CA ALA A 125 11.20 11.46 -14.07
C ALA A 125 10.31 12.11 -12.99
N TYR A 126 10.29 11.54 -11.79
CA TYR A 126 9.58 12.09 -10.63
C TYR A 126 10.26 13.35 -10.07
N ALA A 127 11.53 13.54 -10.34
CA ALA A 127 12.24 14.78 -10.04
C ALA A 127 12.12 15.86 -11.15
N GLY A 128 11.30 15.60 -12.19
CA GLY A 128 11.16 16.49 -13.34
C GLY A 128 12.41 16.51 -14.25
N ILE A 129 13.18 15.42 -14.25
CA ILE A 129 14.40 15.27 -15.05
C ILE A 129 14.18 14.17 -16.09
N PRO A 130 13.96 14.48 -17.35
CA PRO A 130 13.90 13.46 -18.39
C PRO A 130 15.27 12.83 -18.60
N ALA A 131 15.35 11.50 -18.63
CA ALA A 131 16.61 10.80 -18.83
C ALA A 131 17.26 11.12 -20.19
N THR A 132 16.45 11.46 -21.21
CA THR A 132 16.89 11.94 -22.53
C THR A 132 16.12 13.18 -22.94
N HIS A 133 16.78 14.05 -23.69
CA HIS A 133 16.12 15.21 -24.31
C HIS A 133 16.80 15.58 -25.63
N ARG A 134 16.02 15.76 -26.69
CA ARG A 134 16.53 15.97 -28.06
C ARG A 134 17.62 17.05 -28.18
N ASN A 135 17.50 18.12 -27.37
CA ASN A 135 18.42 19.25 -27.43
C ASN A 135 19.62 19.13 -26.47
N PHE A 136 19.65 18.11 -25.58
CA PHE A 136 20.66 18.03 -24.53
C PHE A 136 21.50 16.77 -24.55
N CYS A 137 20.96 15.62 -24.96
CA CYS A 137 21.69 14.36 -25.00
C CYS A 137 21.06 13.34 -25.92
N ALA A 138 21.90 12.47 -26.50
CA ALA A 138 21.48 11.39 -27.40
C ALA A 138 21.56 10.01 -26.73
N SER A 139 22.12 9.92 -25.53
CA SER A 139 22.35 8.64 -24.85
C SER A 139 22.10 8.74 -23.34
N VAL A 140 21.85 7.58 -22.72
CA VAL A 140 21.74 7.40 -21.27
C VAL A 140 22.62 6.25 -20.84
N HIS A 141 23.40 6.44 -19.79
CA HIS A 141 24.28 5.45 -19.22
C HIS A 141 23.87 5.18 -17.78
N ILE A 142 23.44 3.95 -17.51
CA ILE A 142 23.04 3.51 -16.16
C ILE A 142 24.22 2.75 -15.57
N ILE A 143 24.76 3.27 -14.47
CA ILE A 143 26.03 2.87 -13.90
C ILE A 143 25.83 2.51 -12.43
N THR A 144 26.48 1.45 -11.96
CA THR A 144 26.52 1.15 -10.51
C THR A 144 27.76 1.79 -9.87
N GLY A 145 27.55 2.50 -8.77
CA GLY A 145 28.65 2.96 -7.92
C GLY A 145 29.07 1.95 -6.85
N HIS A 146 28.43 0.76 -6.84
CA HIS A 146 28.77 -0.28 -5.89
C HIS A 146 30.06 -1.01 -6.32
N ARG A 147 31.02 -1.12 -5.40
CA ARG A 147 32.25 -1.88 -5.58
C ARG A 147 32.02 -3.34 -5.14
N ARG A 148 32.60 -4.31 -5.85
CA ARG A 148 32.84 -5.61 -5.24
C ARG A 148 33.80 -5.42 -4.06
N ARG A 149 33.69 -6.24 -3.01
CA ARG A 149 34.62 -6.18 -1.88
C ARG A 149 36.05 -6.21 -2.42
N ASP A 150 36.85 -5.22 -2.00
CA ASP A 150 38.28 -5.08 -2.30
C ASP A 150 38.67 -4.78 -3.76
N GLU A 151 37.74 -4.41 -4.65
CA GLU A 151 38.03 -3.99 -6.01
C GLU A 151 37.81 -2.46 -6.16
N ALA A 152 38.71 -1.78 -6.87
CA ALA A 152 38.52 -0.40 -7.28
C ALA A 152 37.39 -0.32 -8.31
N LEU A 153 36.61 0.77 -8.31
CA LEU A 153 35.62 1.03 -9.35
C LEU A 153 36.36 1.38 -10.65
N THR A 154 36.48 0.42 -11.56
CA THR A 154 37.14 0.60 -12.85
C THR A 154 36.16 1.10 -13.90
N LEU A 155 35.91 2.42 -13.92
CA LEU A 155 35.14 3.07 -14.98
C LEU A 155 36.09 3.83 -15.89
N ASP A 156 35.80 3.80 -17.19
CA ASP A 156 36.49 4.68 -18.16
C ASP A 156 35.84 6.08 -18.12
N TYR A 157 36.29 6.90 -17.18
CA TYR A 157 35.74 8.24 -16.95
C TYR A 157 35.95 9.17 -18.16
N GLU A 158 37.07 9.03 -18.88
CA GLU A 158 37.28 9.79 -20.09
C GLU A 158 36.27 9.46 -21.19
N ALA A 159 35.97 8.15 -21.36
CA ALA A 159 34.92 7.74 -22.30
C ALA A 159 33.55 8.29 -21.87
N LEU A 160 33.19 8.21 -20.57
CA LEU A 160 31.93 8.74 -20.07
C LEU A 160 31.79 10.26 -20.31
N VAL A 161 32.84 11.03 -20.12
CA VAL A 161 32.85 12.48 -20.39
C VAL A 161 32.69 12.78 -21.89
N ARG A 162 33.38 12.01 -22.77
CA ARG A 162 33.29 12.19 -24.23
C ARG A 162 31.94 11.84 -24.83
N LEU A 163 31.15 10.95 -24.19
CA LEU A 163 29.85 10.51 -24.72
C LEU A 163 28.77 11.59 -24.70
N ASP A 164 28.95 12.66 -23.92
CA ASP A 164 27.99 13.78 -23.79
C ASP A 164 26.55 13.31 -23.59
N GLY A 165 26.38 12.23 -22.80
CA GLY A 165 25.10 11.60 -22.47
C GLY A 165 24.65 11.97 -21.06
N THR A 166 23.47 11.50 -20.68
CA THR A 166 23.04 11.51 -19.27
C THR A 166 23.63 10.32 -18.55
N LEU A 167 24.38 10.57 -17.45
CA LEU A 167 24.94 9.53 -16.60
C LEU A 167 24.04 9.37 -15.36
N ILE A 168 23.61 8.15 -15.07
CA ILE A 168 22.74 7.84 -13.92
C ILE A 168 23.45 6.81 -13.06
N PHE A 169 23.84 7.21 -11.86
CA PHE A 169 24.57 6.35 -10.92
C PHE A 169 23.63 5.82 -9.84
N LEU A 170 23.56 4.49 -9.72
CA LEU A 170 22.85 3.79 -8.67
C LEU A 170 23.81 3.28 -7.60
N MET A 171 23.29 3.10 -6.37
CA MET A 171 24.06 2.54 -5.23
C MET A 171 25.39 3.28 -4.94
N SER A 172 25.42 4.59 -5.16
CA SER A 172 26.63 5.38 -5.17
C SER A 172 26.75 6.42 -4.05
N VAL A 173 25.84 6.44 -3.06
CA VAL A 173 25.88 7.45 -1.98
C VAL A 173 27.23 7.53 -1.29
N ALA A 174 27.86 6.40 -1.01
CA ALA A 174 29.16 6.35 -0.35
C ALA A 174 30.34 6.67 -1.29
N THR A 175 30.18 6.49 -2.60
CA THR A 175 31.28 6.56 -3.59
C THR A 175 31.17 7.76 -4.52
N PHE A 176 30.02 8.45 -4.56
CA PHE A 176 29.79 9.49 -5.55
C PHE A 176 30.75 10.70 -5.40
N GLY A 177 31.24 10.99 -4.20
CA GLY A 177 32.26 12.02 -4.03
C GLY A 177 33.54 11.71 -4.81
N GLU A 178 34.00 10.46 -4.80
CA GLU A 178 35.15 10.00 -5.60
C GLU A 178 34.81 9.99 -7.09
N ILE A 179 33.61 9.47 -7.47
CA ILE A 179 33.14 9.46 -8.87
C ILE A 179 33.14 10.88 -9.45
N ALA A 180 32.66 11.87 -8.70
CA ALA A 180 32.63 13.27 -9.14
C ALA A 180 34.05 13.83 -9.34
N GLN A 181 35.00 13.49 -8.47
CA GLN A 181 36.42 13.88 -8.63
C GLN A 181 37.04 13.27 -9.88
N GLU A 182 36.80 11.98 -10.12
CA GLU A 182 37.32 11.29 -11.32
C GLU A 182 36.70 11.83 -12.63
N LEU A 183 35.39 12.16 -12.63
CA LEU A 183 34.74 12.81 -13.76
C LEU A 183 35.39 14.19 -14.05
N MET A 184 35.67 14.96 -13.01
CA MET A 184 36.36 16.28 -13.18
C MET A 184 37.81 16.09 -13.62
N ALA A 185 38.52 15.10 -13.10
CA ALA A 185 39.88 14.78 -13.55
C ALA A 185 39.93 14.35 -15.02
N ALA A 186 38.86 13.68 -15.50
CA ALA A 186 38.69 13.31 -16.89
C ALA A 186 38.21 14.47 -17.80
N GLY A 187 38.08 15.68 -17.25
CA GLY A 187 37.78 16.90 -18.04
C GLY A 187 36.34 17.39 -17.96
N MET A 188 35.48 16.81 -17.10
CA MET A 188 34.14 17.36 -16.88
C MET A 188 34.23 18.66 -16.08
N ALA A 189 33.51 19.71 -16.50
CA ALA A 189 33.49 20.98 -15.80
C ALA A 189 32.89 20.84 -14.40
N SER A 190 33.48 21.52 -13.39
CA SER A 190 32.98 21.43 -12.01
C SER A 190 31.57 21.99 -11.82
N ASP A 191 31.14 22.90 -12.67
CA ASP A 191 29.79 23.49 -12.74
C ASP A 191 28.81 22.68 -13.63
N PHE A 192 29.24 21.52 -14.14
CA PHE A 192 28.37 20.68 -14.96
C PHE A 192 27.16 20.20 -14.14
N PRO A 193 25.92 20.27 -14.71
CA PRO A 193 24.70 20.00 -13.96
C PRO A 193 24.63 18.57 -13.41
N CYS A 194 24.27 18.49 -12.13
CA CYS A 194 24.06 17.25 -11.40
C CYS A 194 22.79 17.36 -10.54
N ALA A 195 22.10 16.27 -10.39
CA ALA A 195 20.98 16.15 -9.44
C ALA A 195 21.13 14.89 -8.59
N ILE A 196 20.69 14.99 -7.34
CA ILE A 196 20.59 13.86 -6.41
C ILE A 196 19.12 13.68 -6.09
N VAL A 197 18.61 12.46 -6.25
CA VAL A 197 17.22 12.11 -5.93
C VAL A 197 17.21 10.99 -4.90
N GLU A 198 16.82 11.34 -3.69
CA GLU A 198 16.68 10.41 -2.56
C GLU A 198 15.22 9.97 -2.44
N ASN A 199 15.00 8.69 -2.13
CA ASN A 199 13.67 8.09 -2.03
C ASN A 199 12.79 8.37 -3.26
N GLY A 200 13.36 8.35 -4.45
CA GLY A 200 12.67 8.70 -5.68
C GLY A 200 11.37 7.93 -5.85
N THR A 201 10.33 8.61 -6.33
CA THR A 201 8.94 8.18 -6.51
C THR A 201 8.11 8.02 -5.25
N ARG A 202 8.71 8.07 -4.08
CA ARG A 202 8.01 7.98 -2.79
C ARG A 202 7.53 9.36 -2.33
N PRO A 203 6.51 9.45 -1.48
CA PRO A 203 6.08 10.72 -0.88
C PRO A 203 7.21 11.47 -0.17
N GLU A 204 8.17 10.75 0.42
CA GLU A 204 9.35 11.30 1.09
C GLU A 204 10.49 11.65 0.15
N GLN A 205 10.29 11.64 -1.18
CA GLN A 205 11.31 12.03 -2.15
C GLN A 205 11.90 13.41 -1.80
N ARG A 206 13.22 13.48 -1.81
CA ARG A 206 13.97 14.75 -1.74
C ARG A 206 14.89 14.84 -2.94
N LYS A 207 15.09 16.06 -3.43
CA LYS A 207 16.04 16.31 -4.52
C LYS A 207 16.96 17.47 -4.20
N TRP A 208 18.14 17.38 -4.72
CA TRP A 208 19.13 18.46 -4.74
C TRP A 208 19.53 18.69 -6.19
N LEU A 209 19.29 19.91 -6.67
CA LEU A 209 19.85 20.37 -7.94
C LEU A 209 21.20 21.04 -7.62
N THR A 210 22.26 20.54 -8.19
CA THR A 210 23.62 20.93 -7.89
C THR A 210 24.51 20.79 -9.13
N THR A 211 25.81 20.80 -8.93
CA THR A 211 26.81 20.55 -9.96
C THR A 211 27.67 19.35 -9.56
N VAL A 212 28.47 18.84 -10.49
CA VAL A 212 29.39 17.74 -10.20
C VAL A 212 30.35 18.13 -9.06
N GLY A 213 30.89 19.34 -9.09
CA GLY A 213 31.77 19.85 -8.01
C GLY A 213 31.03 20.11 -6.69
N GLY A 214 29.73 20.41 -6.73
CA GLY A 214 28.90 20.67 -5.54
C GLY A 214 28.32 19.42 -4.87
N ALA A 215 28.35 18.26 -5.55
CA ALA A 215 27.67 17.05 -5.10
C ALA A 215 28.16 16.55 -3.74
N ALA A 216 29.45 16.62 -3.45
CA ALA A 216 30.02 16.20 -2.18
C ALA A 216 29.45 17.01 -0.98
N ALA A 217 29.25 18.33 -1.18
CA ALA A 217 28.65 19.19 -0.17
C ALA A 217 27.18 18.82 0.10
N CYS A 218 26.41 18.47 -0.93
CA CYS A 218 25.03 18.00 -0.76
C CYS A 218 24.98 16.65 0.00
N ILE A 219 25.90 15.74 -0.29
CA ILE A 219 26.00 14.46 0.44
C ILE A 219 26.27 14.70 1.93
N ALA A 220 27.17 15.63 2.24
CA ALA A 220 27.49 16.02 3.63
C ALA A 220 26.30 16.65 4.38
N GLN A 221 25.31 17.21 3.67
CA GLN A 221 24.06 17.72 4.23
C GLN A 221 23.06 16.60 4.60
N GLY A 222 23.41 15.34 4.45
CA GLY A 222 22.65 14.22 4.94
C GLY A 222 21.83 13.46 3.90
N VAL A 223 22.31 13.36 2.67
CA VAL A 223 21.76 12.44 1.66
C VAL A 223 21.91 10.99 2.14
N ARG A 224 20.84 10.22 2.08
CA ARG A 224 20.79 8.83 2.54
C ARG A 224 20.38 7.89 1.41
N SER A 225 20.76 6.62 1.54
CA SER A 225 20.24 5.55 0.68
C SER A 225 18.79 5.23 1.04
N PRO A 226 17.93 4.92 0.03
CA PRO A 226 18.27 4.82 -1.40
C PRO A 226 18.30 6.21 -2.08
N ALA A 227 19.36 6.48 -2.83
CA ALA A 227 19.46 7.67 -3.67
C ALA A 227 20.16 7.35 -4.99
N ILE A 228 19.81 8.13 -6.02
CA ILE A 228 20.48 8.09 -7.33
C ILE A 228 21.07 9.46 -7.66
N PHE A 229 22.11 9.44 -8.46
CA PHE A 229 22.77 10.64 -8.94
C PHE A 229 22.61 10.72 -10.46
N VAL A 230 22.19 11.86 -10.94
CA VAL A 230 22.01 12.15 -12.37
C VAL A 230 22.98 13.24 -12.74
N VAL A 231 23.87 12.97 -13.69
CA VAL A 231 24.82 13.94 -14.24
C VAL A 231 24.45 14.20 -15.68
N GLY A 232 24.08 15.42 -16.03
CA GLY A 232 23.64 15.75 -17.38
C GLY A 232 22.95 17.12 -17.46
N ARG A 233 23.00 17.74 -18.64
CA ARG A 233 22.34 19.04 -18.89
C ARG A 233 20.83 18.98 -18.66
N VAL A 234 20.22 17.79 -18.74
CA VAL A 234 18.80 17.55 -18.46
C VAL A 234 18.39 17.89 -17.04
N CYS A 235 19.34 17.90 -16.09
CA CYS A 235 19.07 18.25 -14.70
C CYS A 235 18.48 19.66 -14.55
N GLY A 236 18.87 20.60 -15.39
CA GLY A 236 18.33 21.98 -15.38
C GLY A 236 16.84 22.06 -15.74
N LEU A 237 16.28 21.04 -16.41
CA LEU A 237 14.85 21.01 -16.74
C LEU A 237 13.95 20.81 -15.52
N SER A 238 14.49 20.26 -14.44
CA SER A 238 13.74 20.05 -13.19
C SER A 238 13.11 21.33 -12.63
N GLU A 239 13.71 22.50 -12.84
CA GLU A 239 13.16 23.77 -12.37
C GLU A 239 11.78 24.09 -12.96
N THR A 240 11.56 23.69 -14.20
CA THR A 240 10.31 23.93 -14.94
C THR A 240 9.39 22.73 -15.00
N MET A 241 9.94 21.51 -14.93
CA MET A 241 9.23 20.25 -15.12
C MET A 241 8.93 19.52 -13.80
N ASP A 242 9.13 20.16 -12.69
CA ASP A 242 8.83 19.60 -11.37
C ASP A 242 7.32 19.47 -11.17
N TRP A 243 6.80 18.30 -11.37
CA TRP A 243 5.38 17.99 -11.22
C TRP A 243 5.07 17.25 -9.92
N PHE A 244 6.03 16.47 -9.43
CA PHE A 244 5.81 15.59 -8.28
C PHE A 244 5.98 16.32 -6.95
N ASP A 245 7.04 17.11 -6.79
CA ASP A 245 7.31 17.83 -5.55
C ASP A 245 6.41 19.07 -5.36
N ARG A 246 5.71 19.50 -6.44
CA ARG A 246 4.69 20.58 -6.41
C ARG A 246 3.31 20.12 -5.99
N ARG A 247 3.11 18.82 -5.75
CA ARG A 247 1.82 18.30 -5.29
C ARG A 247 1.44 18.90 -3.93
N PRO A 248 0.16 19.30 -3.73
CA PRO A 248 -0.23 20.10 -2.56
C PRO A 248 -0.08 19.37 -1.22
N LEU A 249 -0.16 18.04 -1.21
CA LEU A 249 0.01 17.22 -0.01
C LEU A 249 1.37 16.52 0.06
N LYS A 250 2.33 16.95 -0.76
CA LYS A 250 3.67 16.34 -0.81
C LYS A 250 4.34 16.28 0.57
N GLY A 251 4.77 15.07 0.93
CA GLY A 251 5.47 14.81 2.19
C GLY A 251 4.57 14.77 3.43
N ARG A 252 3.24 14.93 3.29
CA ARG A 252 2.30 14.80 4.40
C ARG A 252 1.92 13.35 4.63
N ARG A 253 1.85 12.96 5.91
CA ARG A 253 1.44 11.62 6.34
C ARG A 253 0.02 11.70 6.88
N ILE A 254 -0.90 11.05 6.18
CA ILE A 254 -2.34 11.14 6.47
C ILE A 254 -2.85 9.74 6.82
N LEU A 255 -3.38 9.59 8.02
CA LEU A 255 -4.02 8.36 8.46
C LEU A 255 -5.47 8.34 8.00
N VAL A 256 -5.85 7.29 7.29
CA VAL A 256 -7.21 7.07 6.77
C VAL A 256 -7.77 5.77 7.32
N PRO A 257 -8.58 5.82 8.40
CA PRO A 257 -9.28 4.64 8.87
C PRO A 257 -10.37 4.25 7.89
N ARG A 258 -10.27 3.05 7.29
CA ARG A 258 -11.25 2.56 6.32
C ARG A 258 -12.57 2.22 7.00
N PRO A 259 -13.72 2.67 6.47
CA PRO A 259 -15.02 2.27 6.98
C PRO A 259 -15.42 0.86 6.54
N ARG A 260 -14.88 0.36 5.42
CA ARG A 260 -15.12 -0.96 4.81
C ARG A 260 -13.87 -1.48 4.13
N PRO A 261 -13.71 -2.80 3.94
CA PRO A 261 -12.52 -3.39 3.31
C PRO A 261 -12.22 -2.88 1.90
N ASP A 262 -13.23 -2.54 1.11
CA ASP A 262 -13.16 -2.08 -0.28
C ASP A 262 -13.09 -0.55 -0.44
N SER A 263 -12.97 0.20 0.65
CA SER A 263 -13.06 1.67 0.67
C SER A 263 -11.67 2.32 0.56
N HIS A 264 -11.10 2.38 -0.65
CA HIS A 264 -9.79 2.97 -0.92
C HIS A 264 -9.81 4.35 -1.58
N LEU A 265 -10.97 4.83 -2.06
CA LEU A 265 -11.09 6.04 -2.88
C LEU A 265 -10.45 7.30 -2.26
N LEU A 266 -10.61 7.51 -0.94
CA LEU A 266 -9.97 8.66 -0.29
C LEU A 266 -8.45 8.49 -0.24
N ALA A 267 -7.96 7.29 0.03
CA ALA A 267 -6.54 7.02 0.07
C ALA A 267 -5.89 7.25 -1.31
N GLU A 268 -6.50 6.76 -2.37
CA GLU A 268 -6.07 6.98 -3.75
C GLU A 268 -6.04 8.49 -4.07
N LEU A 269 -7.12 9.21 -3.77
CA LEU A 269 -7.24 10.63 -4.01
C LEU A 269 -6.17 11.47 -3.29
N LEU A 270 -5.84 11.13 -2.04
CA LEU A 270 -4.81 11.82 -1.26
C LEU A 270 -3.40 11.46 -1.75
N SER A 271 -3.17 10.21 -2.14
CA SER A 271 -1.90 9.74 -2.73
C SER A 271 -1.62 10.42 -4.07
N GLU A 272 -2.62 10.59 -4.93
CA GLU A 272 -2.51 11.37 -6.17
C GLU A 272 -2.10 12.82 -5.93
N ARG A 273 -2.45 13.39 -4.77
CA ARG A 273 -2.06 14.73 -4.34
C ARG A 273 -0.70 14.78 -3.62
N GLY A 274 -0.01 13.65 -3.51
CA GLY A 274 1.35 13.54 -2.98
C GLY A 274 1.45 13.16 -1.50
N ALA A 275 0.34 12.85 -0.83
CA ALA A 275 0.39 12.39 0.54
C ALA A 275 0.94 10.96 0.64
N ARG A 276 1.63 10.67 1.75
CA ARG A 276 1.77 9.29 2.23
C ARG A 276 0.53 8.93 3.03
N VAL A 277 -0.29 8.06 2.47
CA VAL A 277 -1.49 7.58 3.16
C VAL A 277 -1.16 6.34 3.97
N ILE A 278 -1.60 6.31 5.21
CA ILE A 278 -1.55 5.16 6.10
C ILE A 278 -2.98 4.70 6.30
N GLU A 279 -3.35 3.58 5.70
CA GLU A 279 -4.69 3.03 5.90
C GLU A 279 -4.74 2.17 7.16
N LEU A 280 -5.73 2.44 8.01
CA LEU A 280 -6.14 1.47 9.03
C LEU A 280 -7.09 0.47 8.37
N PRO A 281 -6.86 -0.84 8.54
CA PRO A 281 -7.79 -1.86 8.06
C PRO A 281 -9.20 -1.60 8.60
N ALA A 282 -10.19 -1.83 7.76
CA ALA A 282 -11.57 -1.81 8.21
C ALA A 282 -11.80 -2.98 9.18
N PRO A 283 -12.69 -2.81 10.17
CA PRO A 283 -13.20 -3.94 10.90
C PRO A 283 -13.82 -4.94 9.92
N SER A 284 -13.47 -6.19 10.01
CA SER A 284 -14.08 -7.27 9.24
C SER A 284 -15.13 -7.99 10.09
N ALA A 285 -16.16 -8.53 9.44
CA ALA A 285 -17.12 -9.40 10.10
C ALA A 285 -16.57 -10.83 10.12
N GLU A 286 -16.43 -11.42 11.30
CA GLU A 286 -16.25 -12.85 11.47
C GLU A 286 -17.62 -13.49 11.68
N TYR A 287 -18.07 -14.28 10.69
CA TYR A 287 -19.38 -14.92 10.75
C TYR A 287 -19.36 -16.08 11.72
N LEU A 288 -20.37 -16.11 12.60
CA LEU A 288 -20.57 -17.16 13.59
C LEU A 288 -21.50 -18.22 13.00
N PRO A 289 -21.48 -19.46 13.51
CA PRO A 289 -22.41 -20.49 13.09
C PRO A 289 -23.88 -20.06 13.34
N VAL A 290 -24.68 -20.01 12.27
CA VAL A 290 -26.10 -19.71 12.31
C VAL A 290 -26.87 -21.00 12.10
N GLU A 291 -27.81 -21.33 13.01
CA GLU A 291 -28.76 -22.41 12.78
C GLU A 291 -29.69 -22.03 11.61
N LEU A 292 -29.71 -22.85 10.58
CA LEU A 292 -30.59 -22.62 9.44
C LEU A 292 -32.06 -22.81 9.85
N PRO A 293 -32.92 -21.85 9.47
CA PRO A 293 -34.34 -21.91 9.85
C PRO A 293 -35.07 -23.06 9.12
N GLY A 294 -36.00 -23.67 9.81
CA GLY A 294 -37.00 -24.53 9.17
C GLY A 294 -38.07 -23.70 8.42
N ALA A 295 -38.89 -24.37 7.63
CA ALA A 295 -40.00 -23.70 6.95
C ALA A 295 -40.99 -23.09 7.98
N GLY A 296 -41.52 -21.91 7.66
CA GLY A 296 -42.48 -21.17 8.49
C GLY A 296 -41.85 -20.27 9.59
N VAL A 297 -40.52 -20.15 9.63
CA VAL A 297 -39.83 -19.29 10.61
C VAL A 297 -39.72 -17.84 10.10
N THR A 298 -39.96 -16.88 11.00
CA THR A 298 -39.65 -15.47 10.75
C THR A 298 -38.19 -15.23 11.10
N LEU A 299 -37.44 -14.71 10.13
CA LEU A 299 -36.03 -14.26 10.31
C LEU A 299 -35.96 -12.76 10.30
N ALA A 300 -35.43 -12.16 11.36
CA ALA A 300 -35.17 -10.75 11.45
C ALA A 300 -33.66 -10.47 11.34
N LEU A 301 -33.27 -9.64 10.40
CA LEU A 301 -31.88 -9.24 10.16
C LEU A 301 -31.67 -7.80 10.63
N THR A 302 -30.62 -7.52 11.37
CA THR A 302 -30.36 -6.20 11.98
C THR A 302 -29.33 -5.37 11.23
N ALA A 303 -28.58 -5.97 10.29
CA ALA A 303 -27.56 -5.31 9.48
C ALA A 303 -27.30 -6.10 8.19
N ALA A 304 -26.49 -5.55 7.30
CA ALA A 304 -26.09 -6.23 6.06
C ALA A 304 -25.27 -7.50 6.35
N GLU A 305 -24.44 -7.47 7.38
CA GLU A 305 -23.64 -8.63 7.81
C GLU A 305 -24.51 -9.81 8.31
N ALA A 306 -25.72 -9.55 8.78
CA ALA A 306 -26.67 -10.62 9.12
C ALA A 306 -27.09 -11.41 7.87
N ALA A 307 -27.28 -10.72 6.73
CA ALA A 307 -27.58 -11.38 5.45
C ALA A 307 -26.36 -12.17 4.96
N ASP A 308 -25.17 -11.59 5.04
CA ASP A 308 -23.92 -12.26 4.67
C ASP A 308 -23.67 -13.51 5.53
N ALA A 309 -23.90 -13.44 6.87
CA ALA A 309 -23.79 -14.58 7.77
C ALA A 309 -24.80 -15.71 7.43
N LEU A 310 -26.04 -15.34 7.14
CA LEU A 310 -27.08 -16.28 6.74
C LEU A 310 -26.72 -17.00 5.43
N MET A 311 -26.26 -16.24 4.42
CA MET A 311 -25.87 -16.82 3.14
C MET A 311 -24.63 -17.70 3.26
N THR A 312 -23.65 -17.31 4.06
CA THR A 312 -22.47 -18.13 4.37
C THR A 312 -22.86 -19.44 5.06
N ALA A 313 -23.83 -19.42 5.99
CA ALA A 313 -24.32 -20.62 6.64
C ALA A 313 -25.02 -21.56 5.66
N LEU A 314 -25.79 -21.03 4.68
CA LEU A 314 -26.39 -21.82 3.61
C LEU A 314 -25.33 -22.47 2.72
N GLU A 315 -24.35 -21.70 2.24
CA GLU A 315 -23.26 -22.19 1.39
C GLU A 315 -22.47 -23.32 2.09
N ASN A 316 -22.15 -23.16 3.37
CA ASN A 316 -21.43 -24.17 4.16
C ASN A 316 -22.18 -25.50 4.29
N THR A 317 -23.51 -25.48 4.11
CA THR A 317 -24.36 -26.69 4.12
C THR A 317 -24.73 -27.18 2.72
N GLY A 318 -24.18 -26.55 1.66
CA GLY A 318 -24.48 -26.88 0.26
C GLY A 318 -25.88 -26.44 -0.21
N LEU A 319 -26.50 -25.49 0.53
CA LEU A 319 -27.77 -24.88 0.21
C LEU A 319 -27.58 -23.49 -0.41
N ASP A 320 -28.64 -22.98 -1.02
CA ASP A 320 -28.70 -21.63 -1.56
C ASP A 320 -29.96 -20.88 -1.07
N ALA A 321 -30.16 -19.65 -1.56
CA ALA A 321 -31.27 -18.78 -1.16
C ALA A 321 -32.66 -19.44 -1.31
N ARG A 322 -32.84 -20.51 -2.12
CA ARG A 322 -34.10 -21.26 -2.28
C ARG A 322 -34.52 -21.95 -0.97
N ALA A 323 -33.57 -22.25 -0.09
CA ALA A 323 -33.86 -22.81 1.24
C ALA A 323 -34.68 -21.87 2.11
N LEU A 324 -34.65 -20.56 1.82
CA LEU A 324 -35.40 -19.53 2.53
C LEU A 324 -36.83 -19.33 2.00
N ALA A 325 -37.26 -20.02 0.95
CA ALA A 325 -38.55 -19.81 0.30
C ALA A 325 -39.77 -19.98 1.23
N GLY A 326 -39.62 -20.73 2.33
CA GLY A 326 -40.67 -20.91 3.34
C GLY A 326 -40.52 -20.00 4.57
N CYS A 327 -39.54 -19.07 4.58
CA CYS A 327 -39.29 -18.18 5.68
C CYS A 327 -39.82 -16.76 5.39
N ARG A 328 -40.27 -16.07 6.42
CA ARG A 328 -40.58 -14.65 6.36
C ARG A 328 -39.31 -13.84 6.70
N LEU A 329 -38.85 -13.00 5.76
CA LEU A 329 -37.66 -12.19 5.90
C LEU A 329 -38.01 -10.79 6.38
N CYS A 330 -37.59 -10.42 7.58
CA CYS A 330 -37.79 -9.11 8.17
C CYS A 330 -36.45 -8.37 8.27
N CYS A 331 -36.44 -7.06 7.97
CA CYS A 331 -35.25 -6.23 8.09
C CYS A 331 -35.46 -5.10 9.10
N VAL A 332 -34.56 -5.00 10.06
CA VAL A 332 -34.50 -3.90 11.00
C VAL A 332 -33.53 -2.86 10.45
N GLY A 333 -34.09 -1.75 9.95
CA GLY A 333 -33.32 -0.67 9.33
C GLY A 333 -32.93 -0.90 7.86
N LYS A 334 -32.47 0.17 7.22
CA LYS A 334 -32.17 0.17 5.76
C LYS A 334 -30.94 -0.64 5.38
N ASP A 335 -30.00 -0.77 6.28
CA ASP A 335 -28.74 -1.49 6.03
C ASP A 335 -29.00 -2.99 5.84
N ALA A 336 -29.85 -3.59 6.68
CA ALA A 336 -30.29 -4.97 6.52
C ALA A 336 -31.01 -5.21 5.17
N VAL A 337 -31.81 -4.25 4.71
CA VAL A 337 -32.47 -4.32 3.39
C VAL A 337 -31.45 -4.37 2.27
N HIS A 338 -30.43 -3.51 2.31
CA HIS A 338 -29.34 -3.53 1.32
C HIS A 338 -28.55 -4.84 1.34
N GLY A 339 -28.33 -5.41 2.54
CA GLY A 339 -27.68 -6.72 2.67
C GLY A 339 -28.42 -7.84 1.96
N LEU A 340 -29.76 -7.93 2.11
CA LEU A 340 -30.57 -8.90 1.38
C LEU A 340 -30.58 -8.66 -0.12
N GLN A 341 -30.66 -7.38 -0.54
CA GLN A 341 -30.69 -7.02 -1.97
C GLN A 341 -29.42 -7.44 -2.72
N LYS A 342 -28.28 -7.47 -2.07
CA LYS A 342 -27.00 -7.99 -2.60
C LYS A 342 -27.14 -9.43 -3.15
N TYR A 343 -28.02 -10.22 -2.54
CA TYR A 343 -28.29 -11.60 -2.92
C TYR A 343 -29.56 -11.77 -3.77
N GLY A 344 -30.12 -10.66 -4.26
CA GLY A 344 -31.35 -10.67 -5.07
C GLY A 344 -32.62 -10.94 -4.27
N LEU A 345 -32.54 -10.95 -2.93
CA LEU A 345 -33.66 -11.16 -2.03
C LEU A 345 -34.36 -9.85 -1.67
N ARG A 346 -35.65 -9.91 -1.39
CA ARG A 346 -36.45 -8.79 -0.89
C ARG A 346 -37.02 -9.15 0.48
N PRO A 347 -37.01 -8.22 1.45
CA PRO A 347 -37.67 -8.47 2.71
C PRO A 347 -39.21 -8.46 2.55
N ASP A 348 -39.89 -9.31 3.30
CA ASP A 348 -41.35 -9.31 3.42
C ASP A 348 -41.80 -8.13 4.28
N TRP A 349 -40.94 -7.66 5.19
CA TRP A 349 -41.17 -6.52 6.05
C TRP A 349 -39.84 -5.78 6.34
N SER A 350 -39.94 -4.47 6.50
CA SER A 350 -38.81 -3.64 6.99
C SER A 350 -39.32 -2.48 7.86
N GLY A 351 -38.63 -2.23 8.98
CA GLY A 351 -39.00 -1.20 9.94
C GLY A 351 -38.03 -1.08 11.09
N GLU A 352 -38.48 -0.50 12.19
CA GLU A 352 -37.73 -0.38 13.43
C GLU A 352 -37.95 -1.61 14.34
N ILE A 353 -37.00 -1.85 15.26
CA ILE A 353 -37.01 -3.04 16.13
C ILE A 353 -38.26 -3.16 17.01
N ASP A 354 -38.83 -2.04 17.44
CA ASP A 354 -39.98 -1.98 18.31
C ASP A 354 -41.22 -2.70 17.71
N ALA A 355 -41.29 -2.78 16.39
CA ALA A 355 -42.37 -3.49 15.71
C ALA A 355 -42.26 -5.03 15.81
N LEU A 356 -41.13 -5.54 16.28
CA LEU A 356 -40.87 -6.99 16.49
C LEU A 356 -41.00 -7.40 17.98
N GLU A 357 -41.39 -6.47 18.86
CA GLU A 357 -41.45 -6.75 20.32
C GLU A 357 -42.35 -7.95 20.68
N GLU A 358 -43.45 -8.11 19.96
CA GLU A 358 -44.42 -9.20 20.21
C GLU A 358 -44.32 -10.35 19.18
N GLU A 359 -43.38 -10.34 18.25
CA GLU A 359 -43.22 -11.37 17.22
C GLU A 359 -42.29 -12.51 17.67
N ASP A 360 -42.72 -13.77 17.45
CA ASP A 360 -41.86 -14.94 17.58
C ASP A 360 -40.98 -15.04 16.33
N CYS A 361 -39.72 -14.60 16.44
CA CYS A 361 -38.78 -14.63 15.31
C CYS A 361 -37.38 -15.05 15.75
N THR A 362 -36.54 -15.46 14.80
CA THR A 362 -35.10 -15.60 15.01
C THR A 362 -34.43 -14.32 14.53
N LEU A 363 -33.81 -13.59 15.45
CA LEU A 363 -33.19 -12.30 15.20
C LEU A 363 -31.66 -12.48 15.09
N LEU A 364 -31.12 -12.24 13.91
CA LEU A 364 -29.68 -12.30 13.59
C LEU A 364 -29.06 -10.94 13.87
N CYS A 365 -28.10 -10.90 14.80
CA CYS A 365 -27.48 -9.65 15.23
C CYS A 365 -25.97 -9.81 15.49
N ARG A 366 -25.30 -8.68 15.69
CA ARG A 366 -23.91 -8.64 16.14
C ARG A 366 -23.81 -9.17 17.59
N GLU A 367 -22.75 -9.92 17.88
CA GLU A 367 -22.54 -10.59 19.16
C GLU A 367 -22.62 -9.62 20.36
N ASP A 368 -21.99 -8.47 20.28
CA ASP A 368 -21.98 -7.45 21.36
C ASP A 368 -23.32 -6.69 21.52
N GLU A 369 -24.22 -6.77 20.53
CA GLU A 369 -25.56 -6.18 20.58
C GLU A 369 -26.63 -7.16 21.02
N ALA A 370 -26.31 -8.45 21.18
CA ALA A 370 -27.29 -9.49 21.48
C ALA A 370 -28.10 -9.20 22.76
N ALA A 371 -27.46 -8.75 23.83
CA ALA A 371 -28.14 -8.39 25.08
C ALA A 371 -29.12 -7.22 24.90
N ARG A 372 -28.75 -6.22 24.08
CA ARG A 372 -29.61 -5.08 23.74
C ARG A 372 -30.85 -5.53 22.98
N PHE A 373 -30.67 -6.36 21.95
CA PHE A 373 -31.78 -6.85 21.15
C PHE A 373 -32.70 -7.79 21.90
N ALA A 374 -32.17 -8.60 22.83
CA ALA A 374 -32.97 -9.43 23.72
C ALA A 374 -33.87 -8.60 24.66
N ALA A 375 -33.43 -7.40 25.04
CA ALA A 375 -34.26 -6.49 25.83
C ALA A 375 -35.33 -5.78 25.01
N LEU A 376 -35.06 -5.47 23.74
CA LEU A 376 -35.98 -4.76 22.84
C LEU A 376 -36.99 -5.68 22.14
N ALA A 377 -36.66 -6.95 21.94
CA ALA A 377 -37.52 -7.95 21.35
C ALA A 377 -37.54 -9.23 22.22
N PRO A 378 -38.23 -9.23 23.37
CA PRO A 378 -38.14 -10.28 24.37
C PRO A 378 -38.70 -11.65 23.91
N ARG A 379 -39.52 -11.68 22.86
CA ARG A 379 -40.05 -12.91 22.25
C ARG A 379 -39.14 -13.45 21.14
N ALA A 380 -38.19 -12.67 20.63
CA ALA A 380 -37.28 -13.11 19.61
C ALA A 380 -36.22 -14.08 20.20
N LYS A 381 -35.94 -15.16 19.45
CA LYS A 381 -34.73 -15.96 19.67
C LYS A 381 -33.55 -15.15 19.11
N VAL A 382 -32.82 -14.43 19.95
CA VAL A 382 -31.64 -13.64 19.54
C VAL A 382 -30.50 -14.61 19.23
N CYS A 383 -29.97 -14.54 18.03
CA CYS A 383 -28.87 -15.36 17.52
C CYS A 383 -27.72 -14.43 17.11
N PRO A 384 -26.60 -14.40 17.85
CA PRO A 384 -25.38 -13.74 17.38
C PRO A 384 -24.89 -14.39 16.09
N ALA A 385 -24.90 -13.64 15.01
CA ALA A 385 -24.59 -14.15 13.66
C ALA A 385 -23.20 -13.72 13.18
N TRP A 386 -22.66 -12.65 13.76
CA TRP A 386 -21.29 -12.20 13.47
C TRP A 386 -20.71 -11.41 14.66
N ARG A 387 -19.39 -11.30 14.66
CA ARG A 387 -18.66 -10.38 15.53
C ARG A 387 -17.68 -9.56 14.71
N VAL A 388 -17.33 -8.40 15.23
CA VAL A 388 -16.31 -7.55 14.62
C VAL A 388 -14.94 -8.10 14.96
N ARG A 389 -14.17 -8.44 13.92
CA ARG A 389 -12.77 -8.78 14.03
C ARG A 389 -11.94 -7.61 13.50
N MET A 390 -11.02 -7.12 14.33
CA MET A 390 -10.00 -6.20 13.88
C MET A 390 -8.85 -7.01 13.30
N GLU A 391 -8.48 -6.77 12.05
CA GLU A 391 -7.21 -7.27 11.55
C GLU A 391 -6.08 -6.60 12.35
N GLN A 392 -5.09 -7.39 12.73
CA GLN A 392 -3.91 -6.83 13.38
C GLN A 392 -3.21 -5.91 12.40
N ALA A 393 -3.41 -4.61 12.55
CA ALA A 393 -2.60 -3.62 11.87
C ALA A 393 -1.17 -3.66 12.43
N ALA A 394 -0.18 -3.43 11.59
CA ALA A 394 1.16 -3.17 12.07
C ALA A 394 1.11 -1.98 13.06
N PRO A 395 1.97 -1.95 14.10
CA PRO A 395 1.99 -0.85 15.04
C PRO A 395 2.16 0.48 14.30
N ILE A 396 1.20 1.39 14.45
CA ILE A 396 1.24 2.70 13.82
C ILE A 396 1.94 3.67 14.76
N ASP A 397 2.99 4.28 14.25
CA ASP A 397 3.61 5.41 14.91
C ASP A 397 2.73 6.65 14.72
N LEU A 398 1.83 6.88 15.67
CA LEU A 398 0.88 7.97 15.64
C LEU A 398 1.56 9.35 15.71
N ASP A 399 2.77 9.45 16.31
CA ASP A 399 3.51 10.70 16.42
C ASP A 399 4.09 11.15 15.06
N SER A 400 4.14 10.24 14.10
CA SER A 400 4.59 10.54 12.74
C SER A 400 3.47 10.98 11.79
N VAL A 401 2.20 11.03 12.24
CA VAL A 401 1.03 11.38 11.43
C VAL A 401 0.79 12.90 11.48
N ASP A 402 0.59 13.54 10.32
CA ASP A 402 0.26 14.97 10.25
C ASP A 402 -1.25 15.22 10.40
N PHE A 403 -2.08 14.35 9.80
CA PHE A 403 -3.54 14.47 9.80
C PHE A 403 -4.22 13.09 9.89
N VAL A 404 -5.45 13.09 10.41
CA VAL A 404 -6.36 11.94 10.31
C VAL A 404 -7.59 12.34 9.49
N ALA A 405 -8.01 11.50 8.53
CA ALA A 405 -9.16 11.77 7.68
C ALA A 405 -10.29 10.76 7.93
N PHE A 406 -11.45 11.26 8.39
CA PHE A 406 -12.61 10.42 8.73
C PHE A 406 -13.76 10.62 7.75
N THR A 407 -14.13 9.56 7.02
CA THR A 407 -15.24 9.57 6.06
C THR A 407 -16.57 9.20 6.68
N THR A 408 -16.60 8.50 7.82
CA THR A 408 -17.84 8.02 8.45
C THR A 408 -17.69 7.98 9.97
N LEU A 409 -18.82 7.82 10.66
CA LEU A 409 -18.81 7.58 12.11
C LEU A 409 -18.10 6.26 12.47
N SER A 410 -18.28 5.21 11.65
CA SER A 410 -17.62 3.91 11.86
C SER A 410 -16.10 4.01 11.70
N SER A 411 -15.58 4.87 10.82
CA SER A 411 -14.13 5.09 10.71
C SER A 411 -13.54 5.75 11.96
N VAL A 412 -14.30 6.62 12.65
CA VAL A 412 -13.90 7.19 13.95
C VAL A 412 -13.85 6.11 15.03
N GLN A 413 -14.84 5.22 15.05
CA GLN A 413 -14.91 4.10 16.00
C GLN A 413 -13.78 3.10 15.76
N ALA A 414 -13.52 2.74 14.49
CA ALA A 414 -12.42 1.86 14.09
C ALA A 414 -11.06 2.44 14.52
N PHE A 415 -10.86 3.72 14.34
CA PHE A 415 -9.67 4.42 14.82
C PHE A 415 -9.52 4.32 16.33
N ALA A 416 -10.56 4.61 17.11
CA ALA A 416 -10.53 4.54 18.56
C ALA A 416 -10.21 3.14 19.08
N GLN A 417 -10.75 2.10 18.44
CA GLN A 417 -10.47 0.71 18.77
C GLN A 417 -9.02 0.32 18.41
N ALA A 418 -8.58 0.61 17.18
CA ALA A 418 -7.25 0.25 16.69
C ALA A 418 -6.12 0.94 17.47
N THR A 419 -6.38 2.13 18.00
CA THR A 419 -5.41 2.90 18.79
C THR A 419 -5.56 2.72 20.30
N GLU A 420 -6.47 1.85 20.76
CA GLU A 420 -6.81 1.65 22.18
C GLU A 420 -7.16 2.97 22.90
N GLY A 421 -7.82 3.88 22.18
CA GLY A 421 -8.12 5.23 22.63
C GLY A 421 -6.91 6.18 22.68
N LYS A 422 -5.72 5.73 22.29
CA LYS A 422 -4.57 6.63 22.10
C LYS A 422 -4.84 7.55 20.92
N ARG A 423 -4.37 8.77 21.03
CA ARG A 423 -4.52 9.79 20.00
C ARG A 423 -3.16 10.45 19.71
N PRO A 424 -2.89 10.79 18.46
CA PRO A 424 -1.68 11.53 18.13
C PRO A 424 -1.74 12.94 18.75
N THR A 425 -0.65 13.38 19.36
CA THR A 425 -0.57 14.69 20.02
C THR A 425 -0.42 15.78 18.97
N GLY A 426 -1.29 16.81 19.00
CA GLY A 426 -1.22 17.96 18.09
C GLY A 426 -1.71 17.67 16.66
N VAL A 427 -2.24 16.47 16.37
CA VAL A 427 -2.73 16.09 15.04
C VAL A 427 -4.19 16.52 14.88
N ARG A 428 -4.49 17.17 13.75
CA ARG A 428 -5.85 17.59 13.39
C ARG A 428 -6.56 16.48 12.60
N ALA A 429 -7.87 16.37 12.84
CA ALA A 429 -8.73 15.49 12.06
C ALA A 429 -9.52 16.28 11.03
N VAL A 430 -9.61 15.79 9.78
CA VAL A 430 -10.53 16.30 8.76
C VAL A 430 -11.65 15.30 8.56
N CYS A 431 -12.88 15.77 8.71
CA CYS A 431 -14.08 14.93 8.72
C CYS A 431 -15.01 15.33 7.57
N ILE A 432 -15.65 14.33 6.94
CA ILE A 432 -16.56 14.57 5.80
C ILE A 432 -17.80 15.41 6.18
N GLY A 433 -18.23 15.40 7.43
CA GLY A 433 -19.42 16.12 7.87
C GLY A 433 -19.50 16.32 9.36
N ALA A 434 -20.51 17.09 9.81
CA ALA A 434 -20.69 17.55 11.18
C ALA A 434 -20.79 16.41 12.21
N ARG A 435 -21.50 15.31 11.89
CA ARG A 435 -21.66 14.15 12.79
C ARG A 435 -20.33 13.44 13.03
N THR A 436 -19.54 13.25 11.98
CA THR A 436 -18.20 12.64 12.06
C THR A 436 -17.25 13.53 12.84
N ALA A 437 -17.29 14.85 12.60
CA ALA A 437 -16.47 15.81 13.33
C ALA A 437 -16.84 15.87 14.83
N ALA A 438 -18.12 15.79 15.17
CA ALA A 438 -18.57 15.73 16.56
C ALA A 438 -18.04 14.48 17.27
N ALA A 439 -18.06 13.31 16.61
CA ALA A 439 -17.52 12.08 17.16
C ALA A 439 -16.00 12.15 17.34
N ALA A 440 -15.26 12.71 16.40
CA ALA A 440 -13.81 12.90 16.52
C ALA A 440 -13.45 13.86 17.67
N ARG A 441 -14.24 14.94 17.86
CA ARG A 441 -14.08 15.83 19.01
C ARG A 441 -14.39 15.14 20.35
N ALA A 442 -15.37 14.24 20.38
CA ALA A 442 -15.66 13.44 21.57
C ALA A 442 -14.49 12.54 21.97
N LEU A 443 -13.65 12.13 21.03
CA LEU A 443 -12.36 11.47 21.27
C LEU A 443 -11.26 12.46 21.70
N GLY A 444 -11.55 13.78 21.76
CA GLY A 444 -10.62 14.83 22.14
C GLY A 444 -9.66 15.26 21.03
N MET A 445 -10.00 15.04 19.75
CA MET A 445 -9.23 15.52 18.60
C MET A 445 -9.67 16.93 18.18
N ASP A 446 -8.73 17.73 17.69
CA ASP A 446 -9.06 18.96 16.96
C ASP A 446 -9.62 18.58 15.58
N ALA A 447 -10.95 18.56 15.46
CA ALA A 447 -11.62 18.06 14.27
C ALA A 447 -12.29 19.17 13.47
N LEU A 448 -11.93 19.25 12.20
CA LEU A 448 -12.45 20.19 11.21
C LEU A 448 -13.39 19.45 10.24
N GLN A 449 -14.41 20.16 9.79
CA GLN A 449 -15.33 19.64 8.79
C GLN A 449 -14.92 20.12 7.40
N SER A 450 -15.08 19.27 6.37
CA SER A 450 -15.03 19.68 4.96
C SER A 450 -16.22 20.60 4.61
N ALA A 451 -16.06 21.44 3.60
CA ALA A 451 -17.11 22.38 3.18
C ALA A 451 -18.34 21.65 2.63
N GLU A 452 -18.11 20.56 1.92
CA GLU A 452 -19.13 19.68 1.35
C GLU A 452 -18.87 18.23 1.79
N MET A 453 -19.92 17.40 1.77
CA MET A 453 -19.83 15.98 2.15
C MET A 453 -19.32 15.12 1.00
N THR A 454 -18.15 15.49 0.42
CA THR A 454 -17.46 14.80 -0.67
C THR A 454 -16.00 14.52 -0.30
N LEU A 455 -15.40 13.51 -0.94
CA LEU A 455 -13.99 13.17 -0.73
C LEU A 455 -13.08 14.27 -1.28
N GLU A 456 -13.47 14.90 -2.38
CA GLU A 456 -12.78 16.03 -3.01
C GLU A 456 -12.72 17.22 -2.06
N SER A 457 -13.82 17.53 -1.38
CA SER A 457 -13.86 18.61 -0.40
C SER A 457 -13.02 18.33 0.83
N MET A 458 -12.90 17.06 1.25
CA MET A 458 -11.99 16.67 2.32
C MET A 458 -10.53 16.86 1.89
N ALA A 459 -10.17 16.44 0.68
CA ALA A 459 -8.83 16.62 0.14
C ALA A 459 -8.48 18.11 0.00
N ALA A 460 -9.38 18.94 -0.52
CA ALA A 460 -9.19 20.38 -0.61
C ALA A 460 -8.99 21.03 0.78
N ARG A 461 -9.71 20.55 1.80
CA ARG A 461 -9.52 21.05 3.17
C ARG A 461 -8.15 20.71 3.74
N LEU A 462 -7.64 19.49 3.45
CA LEU A 462 -6.27 19.08 3.82
C LEU A 462 -5.22 19.92 3.10
N GLU A 463 -5.40 20.21 1.82
CA GLU A 463 -4.53 21.08 1.03
C GLU A 463 -4.46 22.51 1.63
N ALA A 464 -5.61 23.11 1.95
CA ALA A 464 -5.68 24.42 2.57
C ALA A 464 -4.92 24.47 3.91
N LEU A 465 -5.08 23.44 4.75
CA LEU A 465 -4.36 23.32 6.02
C LEU A 465 -2.84 23.19 5.83
N CYS A 466 -2.41 22.58 4.75
CA CYS A 466 -0.98 22.48 4.41
C CYS A 466 -0.39 23.77 3.85
N ALA A 467 -1.24 24.59 3.20
CA ALA A 467 -0.86 25.90 2.68
C ALA A 467 -0.75 26.99 3.75
N GLY A 468 -1.19 26.72 4.98
CA GLY A 468 -1.08 27.66 6.12
C GLY A 468 -2.38 28.38 6.49
N GLU A 469 -3.53 27.84 6.07
CA GLU A 469 -4.86 28.30 6.53
C GLU A 469 -5.30 27.66 7.85
#